data_0bd2e9702c47ddc29d55c65a208413a7
#
_entry.id   0bd2e9702c47ddc29d55c65a208413a7
#
_cell.length_a   1.000
_cell.length_b   1.000
_cell.length_c   1.000
_cell.angle_alpha   90.00
_cell.angle_beta   90.00
_cell.angle_gamma   90.00
#
_symmetry.space_group_name_H-M   'P 1'
#
loop_
_entity.id
_entity.type
_entity.pdbx_description
1 polymer ?
#
loop_
_entity_poly.entity_id
_entity_poly.type
_entity_poly.pdbx_seq_one_letter_code
_entity_poly.pdbx_strand_id
1 'polypeptide(L)'
;MAAPRIDPALALGLIALLAAPVQAAPKDPPYPSMELLRELQLQTFACGRDNTIEACGKASTMADPLMDHPRLGANCKDAIWTILQRAKPSATNTFERREALNRAGQDLIPFCKQQTRSVAPSKTDTKPKEKKGGFNLIPGS
;
A
#
# COMPACT_ATOMS: atom_id res chain seq x y z
N MET A 1 -16.85 23.49 -68.65
CA MET A 1 -16.66 23.34 -67.22
C MET A 1 -17.15 21.94 -66.87
N ALA A 2 -16.22 21.00 -66.67
CA ALA A 2 -16.52 19.59 -66.34
C ALA A 2 -16.47 19.38 -64.84
N ALA A 3 -17.57 18.91 -64.22
CA ALA A 3 -17.65 18.58 -62.79
C ALA A 3 -16.91 17.27 -62.54
N PRO A 4 -16.15 17.16 -61.43
CA PRO A 4 -15.46 15.93 -61.07
C PRO A 4 -16.48 14.87 -60.66
N ARG A 5 -16.42 13.70 -61.27
CA ARG A 5 -17.17 12.51 -60.85
C ARG A 5 -16.47 11.91 -59.65
N ILE A 6 -17.13 11.93 -58.51
CA ILE A 6 -16.66 11.26 -57.28
C ILE A 6 -17.08 9.79 -57.41
N ASP A 7 -16.10 8.87 -57.51
CA ASP A 7 -16.31 7.43 -57.54
C ASP A 7 -16.83 6.94 -56.19
N PRO A 8 -17.99 6.27 -56.10
CA PRO A 8 -18.56 5.77 -54.84
C PRO A 8 -17.80 4.58 -54.26
N ALA A 9 -16.80 4.05 -54.97
CA ALA A 9 -16.01 2.92 -54.51
C ALA A 9 -14.96 3.27 -53.42
N LEU A 10 -14.63 4.58 -53.25
CA LEU A 10 -13.65 5.04 -52.26
C LEU A 10 -14.25 5.34 -50.88
N ALA A 11 -15.59 5.36 -50.75
CA ALA A 11 -16.27 5.69 -49.48
C ALA A 11 -16.46 4.51 -48.53
N LEU A 12 -16.24 3.27 -48.99
CA LEU A 12 -16.46 2.05 -48.18
C LEU A 12 -15.21 1.55 -47.41
N GLY A 13 -14.04 2.16 -47.65
CA GLY A 13 -12.77 1.72 -47.03
C GLY A 13 -12.43 2.32 -45.65
N LEU A 14 -13.19 3.31 -45.17
CA LEU A 14 -12.74 4.12 -44.01
C LEU A 14 -13.44 3.82 -42.68
N ILE A 15 -14.32 2.82 -42.62
CA ILE A 15 -15.09 2.51 -41.38
C ILE A 15 -14.54 1.31 -40.61
N ALA A 16 -13.55 0.59 -41.15
CA ALA A 16 -13.03 -0.64 -40.51
C ALA A 16 -11.91 -0.45 -39.47
N LEU A 17 -11.52 0.78 -39.13
CA LEU A 17 -10.31 1.01 -38.29
C LEU A 17 -10.58 1.43 -36.85
N LEU A 18 -11.80 1.34 -36.30
CA LEU A 18 -12.11 1.81 -34.96
C LEU A 18 -12.54 0.71 -33.95
N ALA A 19 -12.37 -0.55 -34.31
CA ALA A 19 -12.49 -1.62 -33.30
C ALA A 19 -11.13 -1.87 -32.64
N ALA A 20 -10.70 -0.93 -31.78
CA ALA A 20 -9.60 -1.21 -30.86
C ALA A 20 -10.03 -2.37 -29.94
N PRO A 21 -9.24 -3.45 -29.82
CA PRO A 21 -9.55 -4.52 -28.86
C PRO A 21 -9.61 -3.91 -27.47
N VAL A 22 -10.73 -4.09 -26.78
CA VAL A 22 -10.84 -3.78 -25.35
C VAL A 22 -9.87 -4.72 -24.64
N GLN A 23 -8.69 -4.20 -24.29
CA GLN A 23 -7.74 -4.96 -23.51
C GLN A 23 -8.34 -5.15 -22.12
N ALA A 24 -8.52 -6.43 -21.75
CA ALA A 24 -8.94 -6.76 -20.39
C ALA A 24 -7.96 -6.14 -19.40
N ALA A 25 -8.48 -5.40 -18.43
CA ALA A 25 -7.65 -4.80 -17.37
C ALA A 25 -6.75 -5.87 -16.76
N PRO A 26 -5.46 -5.59 -16.52
CA PRO A 26 -4.55 -6.54 -15.88
C PRO A 26 -5.14 -6.95 -14.53
N LYS A 27 -5.15 -8.27 -14.24
CA LYS A 27 -5.58 -8.78 -12.94
C LYS A 27 -4.67 -8.20 -11.87
N ASP A 28 -5.26 -7.75 -10.76
CA ASP A 28 -4.49 -7.27 -9.61
C ASP A 28 -3.42 -8.29 -9.20
N PRO A 29 -2.22 -7.84 -8.83
CA PRO A 29 -1.17 -8.75 -8.38
C PRO A 29 -1.61 -9.48 -7.10
N PRO A 30 -1.09 -10.71 -6.87
CA PRO A 30 -1.37 -11.44 -5.64
C PRO A 30 -0.89 -10.64 -4.42
N TYR A 31 -1.59 -10.77 -3.31
CA TYR A 31 -1.21 -10.09 -2.07
C TYR A 31 0.19 -10.56 -1.61
N PRO A 32 1.05 -9.67 -1.09
CA PRO A 32 2.39 -10.04 -0.64
C PRO A 32 2.35 -11.16 0.40
N SER A 33 3.21 -12.15 0.24
CA SER A 33 3.31 -13.26 1.18
C SER A 33 3.88 -12.80 2.53
N MET A 34 3.54 -13.51 3.60
CA MET A 34 4.12 -13.25 4.92
C MET A 34 5.64 -13.47 4.95
N GLU A 35 6.15 -14.37 4.12
CA GLU A 35 7.57 -14.63 3.98
C GLU A 35 8.29 -13.43 3.38
N LEU A 36 7.76 -12.87 2.28
CA LEU A 36 8.29 -11.64 1.68
C LEU A 36 8.31 -10.48 2.67
N LEU A 37 7.23 -10.28 3.43
CA LEU A 37 7.15 -9.20 4.41
C LEU A 37 8.15 -9.38 5.56
N ARG A 38 8.37 -10.61 6.03
CA ARG A 38 9.38 -10.92 7.06
C ARG A 38 10.80 -10.70 6.55
N GLU A 39 11.07 -11.13 5.33
CA GLU A 39 12.39 -10.90 4.73
C GLU A 39 12.65 -9.40 4.57
N LEU A 40 11.70 -8.63 4.06
CA LEU A 40 11.81 -7.17 3.99
C LEU A 40 12.05 -6.55 5.39
N GLN A 41 11.34 -7.02 6.41
CA GLN A 41 11.55 -6.59 7.79
C GLN A 41 12.99 -6.83 8.25
N LEU A 42 13.51 -8.04 8.03
CA LEU A 42 14.88 -8.40 8.43
C LEU A 42 15.92 -7.56 7.68
N GLN A 43 15.75 -7.35 6.38
CA GLN A 43 16.64 -6.51 5.59
C GLN A 43 16.57 -5.03 6.00
N THR A 44 15.40 -4.55 6.40
CA THR A 44 15.22 -3.19 6.95
C THR A 44 15.99 -3.02 8.26
N PHE A 45 15.91 -3.99 9.17
CA PHE A 45 16.67 -3.98 10.43
C PHE A 45 18.18 -4.08 10.16
N ALA A 46 18.60 -4.95 9.25
CA ALA A 46 20.00 -5.06 8.85
C ALA A 46 20.54 -3.74 8.28
N CYS A 47 19.77 -3.06 7.42
CA CYS A 47 20.15 -1.74 6.91
C CYS A 47 20.30 -0.71 8.04
N GLY A 48 19.38 -0.69 9.00
CA GLY A 48 19.45 0.23 10.16
C GLY A 48 20.68 -0.03 11.03
N ARG A 49 21.00 -1.30 11.27
CA ARG A 49 22.13 -1.72 12.11
C ARG A 49 23.48 -1.57 11.42
N ASP A 50 23.59 -2.15 10.23
CA ASP A 50 24.89 -2.39 9.56
C ASP A 50 25.24 -1.23 8.63
N ASN A 51 24.26 -0.48 8.15
CA ASN A 51 24.44 0.67 7.25
C ASN A 51 25.28 0.36 6.00
N THR A 52 25.17 -0.87 5.48
CA THR A 52 25.91 -1.33 4.30
C THR A 52 25.09 -1.11 3.02
N ILE A 53 25.81 -0.97 1.89
CA ILE A 53 25.19 -0.89 0.56
C ILE A 53 24.33 -2.12 0.29
N GLU A 54 24.81 -3.28 0.68
CA GLU A 54 24.14 -4.57 0.44
C GLU A 54 22.82 -4.65 1.20
N ALA A 55 22.83 -4.48 2.53
CA ALA A 55 21.63 -4.59 3.35
C ALA A 55 20.59 -3.52 2.98
N CYS A 56 21.04 -2.28 2.82
CA CYS A 56 20.14 -1.18 2.46
C CYS A 56 19.59 -1.32 1.03
N GLY A 57 20.41 -1.76 0.09
CA GLY A 57 20.00 -2.05 -1.28
C GLY A 57 18.96 -3.16 -1.36
N LYS A 58 19.12 -4.26 -0.61
CA LYS A 58 18.12 -5.33 -0.53
C LYS A 58 16.80 -4.82 0.03
N ALA A 59 16.83 -4.09 1.15
CA ALA A 59 15.62 -3.52 1.73
C ALA A 59 14.89 -2.60 0.75
N SER A 60 15.59 -1.71 0.07
CA SER A 60 15.03 -0.79 -0.91
C SER A 60 14.44 -1.52 -2.13
N THR A 61 15.19 -2.47 -2.71
CA THR A 61 14.73 -3.24 -3.88
C THR A 61 13.48 -4.07 -3.59
N MET A 62 13.38 -4.63 -2.38
CA MET A 62 12.19 -5.40 -1.97
C MET A 62 11.01 -4.50 -1.65
N ALA A 63 11.24 -3.30 -1.13
CA ALA A 63 10.18 -2.34 -0.76
C ALA A 63 9.55 -1.66 -1.98
N ASP A 64 10.34 -1.35 -3.01
CA ASP A 64 9.92 -0.56 -4.17
C ASP A 64 8.65 -1.10 -4.86
N PRO A 65 8.56 -2.38 -5.26
CA PRO A 65 7.37 -2.89 -5.94
C PRO A 65 6.12 -2.91 -5.04
N LEU A 66 6.27 -2.83 -3.72
CA LEU A 66 5.15 -2.82 -2.79
C LEU A 66 4.47 -1.45 -2.71
N MET A 67 5.16 -0.37 -3.06
CA MET A 67 4.55 0.98 -3.09
C MET A 67 3.37 1.07 -4.05
N ASP A 68 3.51 0.45 -5.23
CA ASP A 68 2.49 0.50 -6.28
C ASP A 68 1.44 -0.59 -6.13
N HIS A 69 1.56 -1.46 -5.12
CA HIS A 69 0.64 -2.56 -4.93
C HIS A 69 -0.78 -2.05 -4.59
N PRO A 70 -1.82 -2.36 -5.41
CA PRO A 70 -3.14 -1.71 -5.31
C PRO A 70 -3.92 -2.08 -4.04
N ARG A 71 -3.63 -3.24 -3.44
CA ARG A 71 -4.38 -3.76 -2.28
C ARG A 71 -3.72 -3.49 -0.93
N LEU A 72 -2.53 -2.85 -0.89
CA LEU A 72 -1.90 -2.48 0.37
C LEU A 72 -2.53 -1.20 0.93
N GLY A 73 -2.84 -1.23 2.22
CA GLY A 73 -3.42 -0.09 2.93
C GLY A 73 -2.41 1.05 3.16
N ALA A 74 -2.94 2.24 3.46
CA ALA A 74 -2.14 3.45 3.66
C ALA A 74 -1.03 3.27 4.70
N ASN A 75 -1.35 2.73 5.89
CA ASN A 75 -0.35 2.54 6.95
C ASN A 75 0.80 1.60 6.53
N CYS A 76 0.50 0.58 5.72
CA CYS A 76 1.53 -0.27 5.13
C CYS A 76 2.42 0.53 4.18
N LYS A 77 1.82 1.31 3.29
CA LYS A 77 2.55 2.16 2.35
C LYS A 77 3.39 3.22 3.04
N ASP A 78 2.96 3.77 4.16
CA ASP A 78 3.73 4.72 4.97
C ASP A 78 5.00 4.06 5.54
N ALA A 79 4.90 2.81 6.04
CA ALA A 79 6.06 2.06 6.48
C ALA A 79 7.03 1.78 5.33
N ILE A 80 6.52 1.32 4.18
CA ILE A 80 7.30 1.07 2.97
C ILE A 80 7.97 2.36 2.47
N TRP A 81 7.25 3.47 2.43
CA TRP A 81 7.79 4.78 2.07
C TRP A 81 8.96 5.19 2.96
N THR A 82 8.81 5.02 4.27
CA THR A 82 9.89 5.31 5.23
C THR A 82 11.12 4.46 4.95
N ILE A 83 10.95 3.17 4.62
CA ILE A 83 12.05 2.30 4.22
C ILE A 83 12.73 2.85 2.97
N LEU A 84 12.00 3.16 1.91
CA LEU A 84 12.55 3.68 0.66
C LEU A 84 13.31 4.99 0.85
N GLN A 85 12.83 5.87 1.74
CA GLN A 85 13.51 7.13 2.04
C GLN A 85 14.79 6.94 2.86
N ARG A 86 14.81 6.01 3.80
CA ARG A 86 15.87 5.83 4.79
C ARG A 86 16.81 4.66 4.52
N ALA A 87 16.43 3.68 3.70
CA ALA A 87 17.27 2.53 3.34
C ALA A 87 18.31 2.88 2.27
N LYS A 88 19.10 3.91 2.57
CA LYS A 88 20.26 4.34 1.78
C LYS A 88 21.45 4.39 2.72
N PRO A 89 22.62 3.86 2.33
CA PRO A 89 23.83 3.99 3.13
C PRO A 89 24.15 5.46 3.38
N SER A 90 24.51 5.79 4.61
CA SER A 90 24.84 7.15 5.02
C SER A 90 26.25 7.19 5.60
N ALA A 91 26.98 8.26 5.37
CA ALA A 91 28.30 8.46 5.96
C ALA A 91 28.27 8.38 7.49
N THR A 92 27.17 8.85 8.10
CA THR A 92 26.92 8.75 9.54
C THR A 92 25.61 8.01 9.77
N ASN A 93 25.66 6.86 10.44
CA ASN A 93 24.46 6.11 10.83
C ASN A 93 23.85 6.72 12.09
N THR A 94 23.11 7.81 11.93
CA THR A 94 22.51 8.56 13.06
C THR A 94 21.47 7.73 13.80
N PHE A 95 21.27 8.04 15.07
CA PHE A 95 20.23 7.41 15.89
C PHE A 95 18.82 7.57 15.25
N GLU A 96 18.50 8.78 14.79
CA GLU A 96 17.22 9.07 14.14
C GLU A 96 16.97 8.19 12.91
N ARG A 97 17.98 8.00 12.06
CA ARG A 97 17.88 7.14 10.89
C ARG A 97 17.63 5.68 11.29
N ARG A 98 18.41 5.16 12.26
CA ARG A 98 18.23 3.79 12.78
C ARG A 98 16.85 3.59 13.38
N GLU A 99 16.40 4.55 14.19
CA GLU A 99 15.07 4.49 14.82
C GLU A 99 13.95 4.51 13.79
N ALA A 100 14.05 5.34 12.75
CA ALA A 100 13.07 5.38 11.67
C ALA A 100 12.98 4.04 10.92
N LEU A 101 14.12 3.41 10.60
CA LEU A 101 14.16 2.08 9.96
C LEU A 101 13.63 0.99 10.88
N ASN A 102 14.00 1.01 12.17
CA ASN A 102 13.49 0.04 13.14
C ASN A 102 11.97 0.12 13.28
N ARG A 103 11.42 1.32 13.40
CA ARG A 103 9.98 1.53 13.50
C ARG A 103 9.27 1.08 12.23
N ALA A 104 9.75 1.50 11.07
CA ALA A 104 9.18 1.07 9.79
C ALA A 104 9.21 -0.46 9.62
N GLY A 105 10.32 -1.12 10.00
CA GLY A 105 10.41 -2.58 10.01
C GLY A 105 9.43 -3.25 10.96
N GLN A 106 9.23 -2.69 12.16
CA GLN A 106 8.24 -3.21 13.12
C GLN A 106 6.81 -3.08 12.59
N ASP A 107 6.50 -2.02 11.87
CA ASP A 107 5.19 -1.71 11.33
C ASP A 107 4.79 -2.57 10.11
N LEU A 108 5.77 -3.15 9.40
CA LEU A 108 5.51 -3.97 8.21
C LEU A 108 4.51 -5.10 8.46
N ILE A 109 4.77 -5.95 9.46
CA ILE A 109 3.94 -7.13 9.69
C ILE A 109 2.51 -6.76 10.13
N PRO A 110 2.30 -5.91 11.15
CA PRO A 110 0.94 -5.57 11.58
C PRO A 110 0.13 -4.83 10.50
N PHE A 111 0.77 -3.97 9.69
CA PHE A 111 0.05 -3.14 8.74
C PHE A 111 -0.01 -3.71 7.32
N CYS A 112 0.97 -4.53 6.92
CA CYS A 112 1.06 -5.08 5.58
C CYS A 112 0.53 -6.51 5.44
N LYS A 113 0.26 -7.24 6.53
CA LYS A 113 -0.37 -8.56 6.41
C LYS A 113 -1.78 -8.45 5.86
N GLN A 114 -2.18 -9.43 5.06
CA GLN A 114 -3.56 -9.50 4.60
C GLN A 114 -4.50 -9.60 5.79
N GLN A 115 -5.32 -8.57 5.97
CA GLN A 115 -6.39 -8.61 6.97
C GLN A 115 -7.53 -9.43 6.39
N THR A 116 -7.74 -10.63 6.91
CA THR A 116 -9.00 -11.33 6.73
C THR A 116 -10.05 -10.48 7.41
N ARG A 117 -10.90 -9.82 6.63
CA ARG A 117 -12.06 -9.10 7.15
C ARG A 117 -12.93 -10.15 7.84
N SER A 118 -12.78 -10.29 9.16
CA SER A 118 -13.82 -10.93 9.95
C SER A 118 -15.04 -10.03 9.78
N VAL A 119 -16.02 -10.51 9.04
CA VAL A 119 -17.35 -9.91 9.03
C VAL A 119 -17.86 -10.13 10.45
N ALA A 120 -17.59 -9.18 11.34
CA ALA A 120 -18.28 -9.14 12.61
C ALA A 120 -19.77 -9.03 12.26
N PRO A 121 -20.65 -9.91 12.79
CA PRO A 121 -22.07 -9.76 12.58
C PRO A 121 -22.47 -8.38 13.05
N SER A 122 -23.07 -7.62 12.14
CA SER A 122 -23.68 -6.33 12.44
C SER A 122 -24.59 -6.53 13.66
N LYS A 123 -24.16 -6.07 14.82
CA LYS A 123 -25.06 -5.97 15.98
C LYS A 123 -26.05 -4.89 15.64
N THR A 124 -27.21 -5.33 15.22
CA THR A 124 -28.45 -4.58 15.12
C THR A 124 -28.63 -3.75 16.39
N ASP A 125 -28.92 -2.49 16.17
CA ASP A 125 -29.27 -1.48 17.13
C ASP A 125 -29.89 -2.00 18.44
N THR A 126 -29.13 -1.90 19.53
CA THR A 126 -29.71 -1.88 20.86
C THR A 126 -29.50 -0.47 21.39
N LYS A 127 -30.61 0.28 21.35
CA LYS A 127 -30.84 1.59 21.95
C LYS A 127 -30.14 1.69 23.33
N PRO A 128 -29.30 2.71 23.59
CA PRO A 128 -28.70 2.89 24.90
C PRO A 128 -29.78 3.16 25.94
N LYS A 129 -29.92 2.26 26.89
CA LYS A 129 -30.69 2.54 28.12
C LYS A 129 -29.86 3.54 28.94
N GLU A 130 -30.40 4.75 29.03
CA GLU A 130 -29.91 5.82 29.88
C GLU A 130 -29.89 5.36 31.36
N LYS A 131 -28.70 5.06 31.87
CA LYS A 131 -28.49 4.88 33.31
C LYS A 131 -28.28 6.27 33.93
N LYS A 132 -29.30 6.79 34.61
CA LYS A 132 -29.17 7.88 35.58
C LYS A 132 -28.19 7.42 36.68
N GLY A 133 -26.93 7.85 36.57
CA GLY A 133 -25.93 7.74 37.63
C GLY A 133 -26.14 8.90 38.61
N GLY A 134 -26.78 8.66 39.72
CA GLY A 134 -26.81 9.60 40.82
C GLY A 134 -25.45 9.77 41.46
N PHE A 135 -24.94 10.97 41.51
CA PHE A 135 -23.75 11.35 42.29
C PHE A 135 -24.17 11.36 43.75
N ASN A 136 -23.72 10.35 44.54
CA ASN A 136 -23.76 10.37 45.98
C ASN A 136 -22.57 11.16 46.51
N LEU A 137 -22.83 12.42 46.88
CA LEU A 137 -21.94 13.21 47.75
C LEU A 137 -22.01 12.64 49.18
N ILE A 138 -20.93 12.13 49.70
CA ILE A 138 -20.76 11.75 51.11
C ILE A 138 -20.45 13.02 51.90
N PRO A 139 -21.30 13.46 52.86
CA PRO A 139 -20.92 14.55 53.74
C PRO A 139 -19.95 13.99 54.79
N GLY A 140 -18.80 14.62 54.90
CA GLY A 140 -17.81 14.34 55.94
C GLY A 140 -18.31 14.86 57.30
N SER A 141 -18.01 14.10 58.33
CA SER A 141 -17.97 14.52 59.74
C SER A 141 -16.55 14.48 60.21
#